data_9dfd4f96b392c19dc7abf0d4dfb62fb5
#
_entry.id   9dfd4f96b392c19dc7abf0d4dfb62fb5
#
_cell.length_a   1.000
_cell.length_b   1.000
_cell.length_c   1.000
_cell.angle_alpha   90.00
_cell.angle_beta   90.00
_cell.angle_gamma   90.00
#
_symmetry.space_group_name_H-M   'P 1'
#
loop_
_entity.id
_entity.type
_entity.pdbx_description
1 polymer ?
#
loop_
_entity_poly.entity_id
_entity_poly.type
_entity_poly.pdbx_seq_one_letter_code
_entity_poly.pdbx_strand_id
1 'polypeptide(L)'
;WERLYGQPDSPSPLVFNDQYISTGGQFYEILAGHDRFIADLRPEAFKKLGILSNLACHPYDVATALILQEAGCVIEQPDGQPLDCPLDTTTPVSWVAYANSDLAAAIRPVLVKVMRDLL
;
A
#
# COMPACT_ATOMS: atom_id res chain seq x y z
N TRP A 1 7.08 8.57 5.76
CA TRP A 1 8.46 8.30 5.38
C TRP A 1 9.46 9.04 6.27
N GLU A 2 9.36 10.35 6.33
CA GLU A 2 10.23 11.21 7.14
C GLU A 2 10.32 10.77 8.61
N ARG A 3 9.26 10.25 9.18
CA ARG A 3 9.22 9.74 10.55
C ARG A 3 10.02 8.43 10.74
N LEU A 4 10.32 7.72 9.67
CA LEU A 4 11.09 6.46 9.71
C LEU A 4 12.58 6.71 9.44
N TYR A 5 12.88 7.54 8.45
CA TYR A 5 14.22 7.65 7.88
C TYR A 5 14.76 9.08 7.88
N GLY A 6 13.98 10.04 8.36
CA GLY A 6 14.32 11.46 8.31
C GLY A 6 14.26 12.03 6.89
N GLN A 7 14.74 13.25 6.75
CA GLN A 7 14.86 13.90 5.44
C GLN A 7 16.07 13.32 4.70
N PRO A 8 15.95 12.97 3.42
CA PRO A 8 17.11 12.54 2.64
C PRO A 8 18.07 13.72 2.43
N ASP A 9 19.36 13.48 2.66
CA ASP A 9 20.41 14.49 2.50
C ASP A 9 20.68 14.88 1.04
N SER A 10 20.13 14.12 0.10
CA SER A 10 20.22 14.38 -1.34
C SER A 10 18.99 13.84 -2.07
N PRO A 11 18.67 14.32 -3.28
CA PRO A 11 17.66 13.70 -4.13
C PRO A 11 18.03 12.23 -4.37
N SER A 12 17.34 11.33 -3.71
CA SER A 12 17.52 9.88 -3.88
C SER A 12 16.18 9.27 -4.30
N PRO A 13 16.17 8.34 -5.25
CA PRO A 13 14.95 7.63 -5.66
C PRO A 13 14.55 6.57 -4.62
N LEU A 14 14.63 6.89 -3.33
CA LEU A 14 14.17 6.01 -2.25
C LEU A 14 12.64 6.00 -2.14
N VAL A 15 12.01 7.12 -2.51
CA VAL A 15 10.56 7.28 -2.53
C VAL A 15 10.17 7.92 -3.85
N PHE A 16 9.26 7.30 -4.56
CA PHE A 16 8.71 7.86 -5.78
C PHE A 16 7.23 7.53 -5.89
N ASN A 17 6.52 8.40 -6.60
CA ASN A 17 5.12 8.19 -6.93
C ASN A 17 5.03 7.37 -8.21
N ASP A 18 4.42 6.22 -8.11
CA ASP A 18 4.10 5.40 -9.25
C ASP A 18 2.67 5.69 -9.71
N GLN A 19 2.52 6.03 -10.96
CA GLN A 19 1.23 6.33 -11.55
C GLN A 19 0.94 5.48 -12.79
N TYR A 20 1.80 4.56 -13.14
CA TYR A 20 1.77 3.87 -14.43
C TYR A 20 1.50 2.39 -14.32
N ILE A 21 1.75 1.81 -13.17
CA ILE A 21 1.65 0.38 -12.95
C ILE A 21 0.27 0.04 -12.39
N SER A 22 -0.34 -1.00 -12.93
CA SER A 22 -1.56 -1.58 -12.33
C SER A 22 -1.26 -2.14 -10.94
N THR A 23 -2.28 -2.37 -10.12
CA THR A 23 -2.12 -3.03 -8.82
C THR A 23 -1.36 -4.35 -8.95
N GLY A 24 -1.67 -5.18 -9.95
CA GLY A 24 -0.92 -6.40 -10.23
C GLY A 24 0.55 -6.15 -10.58
N GLY A 25 0.84 -5.06 -11.30
CA GLY A 25 2.21 -4.62 -11.58
C GLY A 25 2.96 -4.20 -10.31
N GLN A 26 2.31 -3.46 -9.41
CA GLN A 26 2.86 -3.09 -8.11
C GLN A 26 3.16 -4.34 -7.24
N PHE A 27 2.28 -5.33 -7.27
CA PHE A 27 2.54 -6.61 -6.61
C PHE A 27 3.76 -7.32 -7.20
N TYR A 28 3.91 -7.29 -8.52
CA TYR A 28 5.11 -7.82 -9.17
C TYR A 28 6.39 -7.11 -8.71
N GLU A 29 6.38 -5.80 -8.57
CA GLU A 29 7.56 -5.04 -8.09
C GLU A 29 7.97 -5.47 -6.67
N ILE A 30 7.02 -5.72 -5.79
CA ILE A 30 7.29 -6.30 -4.46
C ILE A 30 7.87 -7.73 -4.58
N LEU A 31 7.24 -8.58 -5.39
CA LEU A 31 7.67 -9.99 -5.58
C LEU A 31 9.06 -10.09 -6.18
N ALA A 32 9.38 -9.24 -7.16
CA ALA A 32 10.66 -9.21 -7.82
C ALA A 32 11.78 -8.58 -6.96
N GLY A 33 11.43 -7.99 -5.81
CA GLY A 33 12.40 -7.33 -4.93
C GLY A 33 12.85 -5.95 -5.41
N HIS A 34 12.15 -5.35 -6.38
CA HIS A 34 12.43 -3.99 -6.83
C HIS A 34 11.94 -2.97 -5.80
N ASP A 35 10.76 -3.19 -5.25
CA ASP A 35 10.19 -2.36 -4.20
C ASP A 35 10.12 -3.12 -2.87
N ARG A 36 10.30 -2.41 -1.77
CA ARG A 36 10.26 -2.97 -0.41
C ARG A 36 8.94 -2.72 0.29
N PHE A 37 8.27 -1.65 -0.10
CA PHE A 37 7.01 -1.20 0.47
C PHE A 37 6.24 -0.42 -0.58
N ILE A 38 4.97 -0.74 -0.73
CA ILE A 38 4.03 0.03 -1.57
C ILE A 38 2.74 0.21 -0.78
N ALA A 39 2.12 1.37 -0.93
CA ALA A 39 0.81 1.66 -0.34
C ALA A 39 -0.09 2.35 -1.36
N ASP A 40 -1.30 1.86 -1.53
CA ASP A 40 -2.37 2.54 -2.25
C ASP A 40 -3.42 3.04 -1.25
N LEU A 41 -3.31 4.30 -0.91
CA LEU A 41 -4.14 4.99 0.07
C LEU A 41 -5.13 5.97 -0.58
N ARG A 42 -5.30 5.88 -1.90
CA ARG A 42 -6.21 6.79 -2.64
C ARG A 42 -7.63 6.78 -2.10
N PRO A 43 -8.25 5.63 -1.79
CA PRO A 43 -9.60 5.62 -1.22
C PRO A 43 -9.71 6.43 0.09
N GLU A 44 -8.74 6.28 0.99
CA GLU A 44 -8.71 7.01 2.26
C GLU A 44 -8.52 8.51 2.04
N ALA A 45 -7.58 8.88 1.16
CA ALA A 45 -7.32 10.27 0.82
C ALA A 45 -8.53 10.93 0.15
N PHE A 46 -9.18 10.26 -0.80
CA PHE A 46 -10.37 10.76 -1.48
C PHE A 46 -11.53 10.96 -0.51
N LYS A 47 -11.76 10.00 0.39
CA LYS A 47 -12.77 10.12 1.44
C LYS A 47 -12.51 11.34 2.33
N LYS A 48 -11.28 11.52 2.77
CA LYS A 48 -10.87 12.66 3.62
C LYS A 48 -11.08 14.00 2.91
N LEU A 49 -10.78 14.08 1.63
CA LEU A 49 -10.88 15.30 0.83
C LEU A 49 -12.28 15.53 0.25
N GLY A 50 -13.24 14.61 0.46
CA GLY A 50 -14.56 14.70 -0.13
C GLY A 50 -14.56 14.57 -1.67
N ILE A 51 -13.56 13.88 -2.22
CA ILE A 51 -13.42 13.68 -3.67
C ILE A 51 -14.16 12.40 -4.06
N LEU A 52 -15.09 12.53 -5.02
CA LEU A 52 -15.70 11.38 -5.67
C LEU A 52 -14.84 10.96 -6.86
N SER A 53 -14.15 9.83 -6.73
CA SER A 53 -13.31 9.29 -7.79
C SER A 53 -13.36 7.78 -7.80
N ASN A 54 -13.42 7.20 -9.00
CA ASN A 54 -13.26 5.76 -9.24
C ASN A 54 -11.82 5.38 -9.56
N LEU A 55 -10.88 6.33 -9.51
CA LEU A 55 -9.45 6.09 -9.74
C LEU A 55 -8.81 5.52 -8.47
N ALA A 56 -9.25 4.33 -8.08
CA ALA A 56 -8.75 3.60 -6.92
C ALA A 56 -8.68 2.11 -7.26
N CYS A 57 -8.00 1.35 -6.40
CA CYS A 57 -8.02 -0.10 -6.46
C CYS A 57 -9.42 -0.63 -6.10
N HIS A 58 -9.81 -1.71 -6.72
CA HIS A 58 -11.08 -2.43 -6.48
C HIS A 58 -10.79 -3.90 -6.14
N PRO A 59 -11.78 -4.68 -5.67
CA PRO A 59 -11.55 -6.07 -5.27
C PRO A 59 -10.90 -6.95 -6.34
N TYR A 60 -11.24 -6.77 -7.61
CA TYR A 60 -10.64 -7.54 -8.70
C TYR A 60 -9.16 -7.20 -8.94
N ASP A 61 -8.72 -6.00 -8.56
CA ASP A 61 -7.33 -5.58 -8.69
C ASP A 61 -6.41 -6.27 -7.67
N VAL A 62 -6.96 -6.68 -6.52
CA VAL A 62 -6.20 -7.40 -5.47
C VAL A 62 -6.33 -8.91 -5.56
N ALA A 63 -6.88 -9.44 -6.65
CA ALA A 63 -7.10 -10.88 -6.83
C ALA A 63 -5.80 -11.70 -6.71
N THR A 64 -4.64 -11.12 -7.03
CA THR A 64 -3.34 -11.79 -6.96
C THR A 64 -2.62 -11.60 -5.61
N ALA A 65 -3.25 -10.98 -4.62
CA ALA A 65 -2.67 -10.76 -3.28
C ALA A 65 -2.21 -12.08 -2.60
N LEU A 66 -2.91 -13.19 -2.87
CA LEU A 66 -2.52 -14.52 -2.38
C LEU A 66 -1.10 -14.89 -2.81
N ILE A 67 -0.69 -14.51 -4.02
CA ILE A 67 0.67 -14.81 -4.52
C ILE A 67 1.73 -14.11 -3.65
N LEU A 68 1.48 -12.87 -3.23
CA LEU A 68 2.38 -12.16 -2.32
C LEU A 68 2.49 -12.90 -0.99
N GLN A 69 1.37 -13.30 -0.42
CA GLN A 69 1.33 -14.01 0.87
C GLN A 69 2.09 -15.35 0.79
N GLU A 70 1.87 -16.14 -0.24
CA GLU A 70 2.57 -17.41 -0.47
C GLU A 70 4.08 -17.23 -0.70
N ALA A 71 4.48 -16.11 -1.25
CA ALA A 71 5.90 -15.75 -1.44
C ALA A 71 6.57 -15.19 -0.17
N GLY A 72 5.84 -15.04 0.94
CA GLY A 72 6.37 -14.52 2.20
C GLY A 72 6.31 -12.99 2.33
N CYS A 73 5.66 -12.30 1.40
CA CYS A 73 5.35 -10.89 1.54
C CYS A 73 4.16 -10.70 2.48
N VAL A 74 4.01 -9.48 3.01
CA VAL A 74 2.86 -9.10 3.82
C VAL A 74 2.01 -8.13 3.02
N ILE A 75 0.72 -8.39 2.89
CA ILE A 75 -0.26 -7.47 2.34
C ILE A 75 -1.44 -7.36 3.30
N GLU A 76 -1.86 -6.13 3.59
CA GLU A 76 -2.85 -5.84 4.62
C GLU A 76 -3.60 -4.54 4.34
N GLN A 77 -4.61 -4.25 5.14
CA GLN A 77 -5.27 -2.94 5.19
C GLN A 77 -4.34 -1.90 5.82
N PRO A 78 -4.51 -0.59 5.52
CA PRO A 78 -3.67 0.47 6.07
C PRO A 78 -3.67 0.57 7.60
N ASP A 79 -4.67 0.01 8.28
CA ASP A 79 -4.77 -0.06 9.73
C ASP A 79 -4.05 -1.29 10.34
N GLY A 80 -3.42 -2.12 9.51
CA GLY A 80 -2.71 -3.33 9.91
C GLY A 80 -3.60 -4.56 10.06
N GLN A 81 -4.88 -4.47 9.71
CA GLN A 81 -5.76 -5.63 9.68
C GLN A 81 -5.53 -6.46 8.39
N PRO A 82 -5.87 -7.75 8.40
CA PRO A 82 -5.82 -8.56 7.20
C PRO A 82 -6.59 -7.91 6.04
N LEU A 83 -6.05 -8.02 4.83
CA LEU A 83 -6.73 -7.52 3.64
C LEU A 83 -8.05 -8.26 3.47
N ASP A 84 -9.14 -7.51 3.52
CA ASP A 84 -10.50 -8.00 3.32
C ASP A 84 -11.30 -7.00 2.52
N CYS A 85 -12.07 -7.48 1.56
CA CYS A 85 -12.94 -6.67 0.73
C CYS A 85 -14.09 -7.52 0.17
N PRO A 86 -15.26 -6.92 -0.11
CA PRO A 86 -16.36 -7.63 -0.71
C PRO A 86 -16.02 -8.07 -2.15
N LEU A 87 -16.68 -9.13 -2.62
CA LEU A 87 -16.52 -9.62 -4.00
C LEU A 87 -17.43 -8.82 -4.94
N ASP A 88 -17.06 -7.57 -5.19
CA ASP A 88 -17.76 -6.70 -6.12
C ASP A 88 -16.76 -5.96 -7.05
N THR A 89 -17.26 -5.10 -7.90
CA THR A 89 -16.47 -4.32 -8.87
C THR A 89 -16.45 -2.83 -8.56
N THR A 90 -17.02 -2.40 -7.45
CA THR A 90 -17.29 -0.99 -7.17
C THR A 90 -16.71 -0.49 -5.86
N THR A 91 -16.45 -1.35 -4.89
CA THR A 91 -15.91 -0.96 -3.59
C THR A 91 -14.45 -0.51 -3.74
N PRO A 92 -14.08 0.71 -3.31
CA PRO A 92 -12.69 1.13 -3.28
C PRO A 92 -11.92 0.36 -2.21
N VAL A 93 -10.70 -0.09 -2.53
CA VAL A 93 -9.85 -0.87 -1.63
C VAL A 93 -8.54 -0.13 -1.41
N SER A 94 -8.24 0.20 -0.15
CA SER A 94 -6.91 0.63 0.27
C SER A 94 -6.11 -0.58 0.73
N TRP A 95 -4.82 -0.59 0.38
CA TRP A 95 -3.94 -1.68 0.78
C TRP A 95 -2.51 -1.19 0.97
N VAL A 96 -1.74 -1.96 1.73
CA VAL A 96 -0.31 -1.79 1.88
C VAL A 96 0.37 -3.14 1.73
N ALA A 97 1.54 -3.14 1.10
CA ALA A 97 2.35 -4.34 0.92
C ALA A 97 3.79 -4.10 1.35
N TYR A 98 4.37 -5.10 1.99
CA TYR A 98 5.76 -5.13 2.46
C TYR A 98 6.44 -6.37 1.89
N ALA A 99 7.69 -6.23 1.46
CA ALA A 99 8.45 -7.33 0.87
C ALA A 99 8.66 -8.49 1.84
N ASN A 100 8.64 -8.25 3.15
CA ASN A 100 8.79 -9.27 4.18
C ASN A 100 8.22 -8.83 5.54
N SER A 101 8.16 -9.75 6.48
CA SER A 101 7.63 -9.52 7.82
C SER A 101 8.47 -8.56 8.67
N ASP A 102 9.78 -8.50 8.46
CA ASP A 102 10.66 -7.58 9.21
C ASP A 102 10.36 -6.13 8.83
N LEU A 103 10.19 -5.86 7.53
CA LEU A 103 9.76 -4.55 7.05
C LEU A 103 8.37 -4.20 7.54
N ALA A 104 7.43 -5.14 7.54
CA ALA A 104 6.10 -4.91 8.08
C ALA A 104 6.16 -4.55 9.58
N ALA A 105 6.96 -5.26 10.37
CA ALA A 105 7.13 -4.98 11.78
C ALA A 105 7.72 -3.58 12.05
N ALA A 106 8.65 -3.13 11.19
CA ALA A 106 9.28 -1.82 11.33
C ALA A 106 8.36 -0.66 10.86
N ILE A 107 7.67 -0.83 9.75
CA ILE A 107 6.92 0.26 9.08
C ILE A 107 5.48 0.37 9.60
N ARG A 108 4.78 -0.75 9.82
CA ARG A 108 3.37 -0.76 10.22
C ARG A 108 3.05 0.15 11.41
N PRO A 109 3.77 0.14 12.54
CA PRO A 109 3.43 0.99 13.68
C PRO A 109 3.44 2.48 13.34
N VAL A 110 4.38 2.89 12.50
CA VAL A 110 4.50 4.29 12.06
C VAL A 110 3.39 4.63 11.08
N LEU A 111 3.11 3.76 10.11
CA LEU A 111 2.05 3.95 9.13
C LEU A 111 0.69 4.08 9.81
N VAL A 112 0.33 3.14 10.68
CA VAL A 112 -0.95 3.17 11.41
C VAL A 112 -1.10 4.45 12.23
N LYS A 113 -0.04 4.92 12.87
CA LYS A 113 -0.05 6.19 13.57
C LYS A 113 -0.27 7.37 12.64
N VAL A 114 0.45 7.42 11.52
CA VAL A 114 0.30 8.49 10.52
C VAL A 114 -1.11 8.49 9.92
N MET A 115 -1.66 7.33 9.61
CA MET A 115 -3.02 7.20 9.11
C MET A 115 -4.05 7.76 10.10
N ARG A 116 -3.89 7.45 11.38
CA ARG A 116 -4.77 7.98 12.44
C ARG A 116 -4.65 9.49 12.58
N ASP A 117 -3.45 10.03 12.48
CA ASP A 117 -3.19 11.47 12.67
C ASP A 117 -3.65 12.30 11.46
N LEU A 118 -3.56 11.75 10.24
CA LEU A 118 -3.78 12.49 9.00
C LEU A 118 -5.08 12.14 8.28
N LEU A 119 -5.55 10.94 8.42
CA LEU A 119 -6.73 10.40 7.75
C LEU A 119 -7.74 9.84 8.72
#